data_98c11b1949f17b6900661f2c4b6575a3
#
_entry.id   98c11b1949f17b6900661f2c4b6575a3
#
_cell.length_a   1.000
_cell.length_b   1.000
_cell.length_c   1.000
_cell.angle_alpha   90.00
_cell.angle_beta   90.00
_cell.angle_gamma   90.00
#
_symmetry.space_group_name_H-M   'P 1'
#
loop_
_entity.id
_entity.type
_entity.pdbx_description
1 polymer ?
#
loop_
_entity_poly.entity_id
_entity_poly.type
_entity_poly.pdbx_seq_one_letter_code
_entity_poly.pdbx_strand_id
1 'polypeptide(L)'
;MNNIENISIVVALLKNHNIRYIVTSPGGTNIALVSALQNDSFFKCFSVVDERSAVYFAIGLHLQTGESIAMSCTSAQATRNYIPGLTEAYYKQVPILAITMSKLPRFTYQSYMQAPNQISLPVDCVKKSYTLPIVQDTSDYLESCRVSNEAILELTHNGKGPVQLNIPWQDFEISPVDRHIQKTIKRYTSFNEQDKLKGKKIMIVAGEHRPYDKETLEAINAFCRTHDCVIYTNHLSNLHTEYAINGNLFLSTNPLDDELKKLLPDILISIGGQTGDYPFYLTFSKTQYLFEHWSINESGNVVDTYDKLTAIYQMDIKDFFLSAVSSSSSHMFLDSWMEKTSEYVYTLDLPLSNTYVAAALHDKLPKNSTVNFAILNSLRNWNLFPIDASIKCFANVAAFGIDGCTSMLIGESVLSDELHFLITGDLAFFYDLNSLGIRHIKNNVRILIINNNGGVEFKMAGNAGQNKKTDFFIAAANHFKNAKGWAETCGFAYISAFSHDEFNVHCMAFLEKSSQPIVFEIFTKDIDEAAAYRKVLDYN
;
A
#
# COMPACT_ATOMS: atom_id res chain seq x y z
N MET A 1 -6.77 -25.86 -15.86
CA MET A 1 -6.57 -25.43 -14.47
C MET A 1 -7.91 -24.96 -13.96
N ASN A 2 -8.30 -25.41 -12.81
CA ASN A 2 -9.71 -25.54 -12.45
C ASN A 2 -10.05 -24.63 -11.29
N ASN A 3 -11.22 -23.99 -11.30
CA ASN A 3 -11.78 -23.26 -10.15
C ASN A 3 -11.99 -24.10 -8.87
N ILE A 4 -11.52 -25.34 -8.85
CA ILE A 4 -11.42 -26.18 -7.66
C ILE A 4 -10.60 -25.49 -6.58
N GLU A 5 -9.54 -24.77 -6.95
CA GLU A 5 -8.73 -24.02 -5.99
C GLU A 5 -9.54 -22.94 -5.27
N ASN A 6 -10.36 -22.15 -5.97
CA ASN A 6 -11.25 -21.19 -5.34
C ASN A 6 -12.23 -21.83 -4.36
N ILE A 7 -12.78 -22.99 -4.72
CA ILE A 7 -13.66 -23.74 -3.82
C ILE A 7 -12.91 -24.20 -2.58
N SER A 8 -11.69 -24.74 -2.76
CA SER A 8 -10.83 -25.16 -1.65
C SER A 8 -10.51 -24.01 -0.69
N ILE A 9 -10.14 -22.85 -1.25
CA ILE A 9 -9.86 -21.64 -0.49
C ILE A 9 -11.09 -21.23 0.33
N VAL A 10 -12.25 -21.13 -0.31
CA VAL A 10 -13.48 -20.70 0.35
C VAL A 10 -13.88 -21.68 1.46
N VAL A 11 -13.87 -23.00 1.19
CA VAL A 11 -14.22 -24.01 2.19
C VAL A 11 -13.29 -23.97 3.39
N ALA A 12 -11.97 -23.86 3.16
CA ALA A 12 -11.01 -23.77 4.24
C ALA A 12 -11.18 -22.49 5.08
N LEU A 13 -11.42 -21.36 4.43
CA LEU A 13 -11.61 -20.08 5.12
C LEU A 13 -12.95 -20.01 5.89
N LEU A 14 -14.02 -20.59 5.39
CA LEU A 14 -15.25 -20.76 6.16
C LEU A 14 -14.99 -21.49 7.48
N LYS A 15 -14.18 -22.56 7.46
CA LYS A 15 -13.77 -23.28 8.68
C LYS A 15 -12.92 -22.41 9.60
N ASN A 16 -11.91 -21.75 9.05
CA ASN A 16 -10.98 -20.92 9.82
C ASN A 16 -11.66 -19.72 10.50
N HIS A 17 -12.75 -19.21 9.89
CA HIS A 17 -13.60 -18.15 10.44
C HIS A 17 -14.82 -18.69 11.22
N ASN A 18 -14.90 -19.99 11.45
CA ASN A 18 -15.98 -20.67 12.19
C ASN A 18 -17.39 -20.43 11.61
N ILE A 19 -17.51 -20.31 10.28
CA ILE A 19 -18.83 -20.24 9.60
C ILE A 19 -19.27 -21.67 9.27
N ARG A 20 -20.12 -22.24 10.10
CA ARG A 20 -20.50 -23.67 10.04
C ARG A 20 -21.88 -23.94 9.45
N TYR A 21 -22.79 -22.97 9.47
CA TYR A 21 -24.15 -23.15 8.96
C TYR A 21 -24.22 -22.74 7.49
N ILE A 22 -24.63 -23.70 6.65
CA ILE A 22 -24.66 -23.53 5.21
C ILE A 22 -26.07 -23.78 4.68
N VAL A 23 -26.62 -22.82 3.95
CA VAL A 23 -27.89 -23.00 3.23
C VAL A 23 -27.61 -23.13 1.75
N THR A 24 -28.04 -24.23 1.13
CA THR A 24 -27.77 -24.48 -0.29
C THR A 24 -29.06 -24.56 -1.09
N SER A 25 -29.10 -23.82 -2.20
CA SER A 25 -30.10 -24.02 -3.24
C SER A 25 -29.47 -24.82 -4.39
N PRO A 26 -30.01 -26.00 -4.74
CA PRO A 26 -29.36 -26.92 -5.66
C PRO A 26 -29.29 -26.37 -7.08
N GLY A 27 -28.17 -26.62 -7.76
CA GLY A 27 -28.01 -26.24 -9.19
C GLY A 27 -26.68 -26.73 -9.77
N GLY A 28 -26.58 -26.73 -11.09
CA GLY A 28 -25.45 -27.36 -11.80
C GLY A 28 -24.09 -26.72 -11.53
N THR A 29 -24.00 -25.37 -11.37
CA THR A 29 -22.72 -24.68 -11.26
C THR A 29 -22.16 -24.67 -9.84
N ASN A 30 -22.94 -24.96 -8.80
CA ASN A 30 -22.47 -25.02 -7.43
C ASN A 30 -22.26 -26.46 -6.90
N ILE A 31 -22.36 -27.48 -7.74
CA ILE A 31 -22.20 -28.89 -7.34
C ILE A 31 -20.88 -29.12 -6.58
N ALA A 32 -19.76 -28.65 -7.11
CA ALA A 32 -18.46 -28.89 -6.50
C ALA A 32 -18.33 -28.26 -5.11
N LEU A 33 -18.82 -27.02 -4.94
CA LEU A 33 -18.83 -26.34 -3.64
C LEU A 33 -19.75 -27.07 -2.66
N VAL A 34 -20.98 -27.38 -3.07
CA VAL A 34 -21.96 -28.08 -2.21
C VAL A 34 -21.44 -29.46 -1.82
N SER A 35 -20.84 -30.19 -2.77
CA SER A 35 -20.23 -31.51 -2.49
C SER A 35 -19.12 -31.41 -1.45
N ALA A 36 -18.24 -30.40 -1.57
CA ALA A 36 -17.16 -30.19 -0.58
C ALA A 36 -17.71 -29.87 0.82
N LEU A 37 -18.75 -29.03 0.89
CA LEU A 37 -19.35 -28.61 2.16
C LEU A 37 -20.13 -29.74 2.84
N GLN A 38 -20.97 -30.48 2.11
CA GLN A 38 -21.80 -31.54 2.68
C GLN A 38 -21.01 -32.78 3.16
N ASN A 39 -19.82 -33.01 2.56
CA ASN A 39 -18.96 -34.15 2.91
C ASN A 39 -17.99 -33.84 4.06
N ASP A 40 -17.96 -32.61 4.57
CA ASP A 40 -17.15 -32.22 5.71
C ASP A 40 -18.03 -32.07 6.98
N SER A 41 -17.78 -32.88 7.97
CA SER A 41 -18.55 -32.93 9.23
C SER A 41 -18.52 -31.62 10.05
N PHE A 42 -17.64 -30.70 9.73
CA PHE A 42 -17.62 -29.37 10.34
C PHE A 42 -18.89 -28.57 9.98
N PHE A 43 -19.39 -28.73 8.75
CA PHE A 43 -20.51 -27.94 8.26
C PHE A 43 -21.85 -28.60 8.57
N LYS A 44 -22.82 -27.76 8.89
CA LYS A 44 -24.22 -28.16 9.03
C LYS A 44 -25.00 -27.57 7.83
N CYS A 45 -25.25 -28.41 6.83
CA CYS A 45 -25.87 -28.02 5.58
C CYS A 45 -27.40 -28.21 5.62
N PHE A 46 -28.11 -27.23 5.05
CA PHE A 46 -29.56 -27.25 4.85
C PHE A 46 -29.86 -27.03 3.37
N SER A 47 -30.73 -27.85 2.79
CA SER A 47 -31.17 -27.70 1.41
C SER A 47 -32.51 -26.98 1.35
N VAL A 48 -32.55 -25.83 0.65
CA VAL A 48 -33.77 -25.04 0.40
C VAL A 48 -33.81 -24.71 -1.09
N VAL A 49 -34.75 -25.30 -1.82
CA VAL A 49 -34.79 -25.27 -3.29
C VAL A 49 -35.04 -23.86 -3.83
N ASP A 50 -36.01 -23.14 -3.31
CA ASP A 50 -36.31 -21.75 -3.68
C ASP A 50 -35.28 -20.81 -3.05
N GLU A 51 -34.48 -20.13 -3.88
CA GLU A 51 -33.42 -19.24 -3.43
C GLU A 51 -33.95 -18.07 -2.60
N ARG A 52 -35.09 -17.54 -2.93
CA ARG A 52 -35.73 -16.48 -2.12
C ARG A 52 -36.06 -16.99 -0.72
N SER A 53 -36.69 -18.14 -0.60
CA SER A 53 -36.99 -18.78 0.68
C SER A 53 -35.72 -19.15 1.45
N ALA A 54 -34.64 -19.53 0.75
CA ALA A 54 -33.35 -19.88 1.33
C ALA A 54 -32.74 -18.70 2.12
N VAL A 55 -32.84 -17.45 1.64
CA VAL A 55 -32.31 -16.31 2.35
C VAL A 55 -33.12 -16.04 3.63
N TYR A 56 -34.44 -16.10 3.56
CA TYR A 56 -35.28 -15.94 4.78
C TYR A 56 -35.05 -17.07 5.79
N PHE A 57 -34.79 -18.29 5.31
CA PHE A 57 -34.38 -19.41 6.15
C PHE A 57 -33.03 -19.12 6.85
N ALA A 58 -32.05 -18.58 6.10
CA ALA A 58 -30.76 -18.17 6.65
C ALA A 58 -30.88 -17.05 7.70
N ILE A 59 -31.76 -16.07 7.46
CA ILE A 59 -32.10 -15.06 8.47
C ILE A 59 -32.63 -15.73 9.75
N GLY A 60 -33.54 -16.68 9.63
CA GLY A 60 -34.10 -17.45 10.75
C GLY A 60 -33.01 -18.22 11.50
N LEU A 61 -32.07 -18.86 10.81
CA LEU A 61 -30.93 -19.54 11.43
C LEU A 61 -30.05 -18.55 12.22
N HIS A 62 -29.76 -17.39 11.65
CA HIS A 62 -29.00 -16.36 12.37
C HIS A 62 -29.72 -15.87 13.64
N LEU A 63 -31.01 -15.59 13.53
CA LEU A 63 -31.82 -15.14 14.69
C LEU A 63 -31.82 -16.18 15.83
N GLN A 64 -31.77 -17.46 15.50
CA GLN A 64 -31.71 -18.55 16.48
C GLN A 64 -30.33 -18.78 17.06
N THR A 65 -29.26 -18.63 16.25
CA THR A 65 -27.89 -19.02 16.63
C THR A 65 -26.97 -17.87 16.97
N GLY A 66 -27.25 -16.66 16.45
CA GLY A 66 -26.37 -15.49 16.51
C GLY A 66 -25.15 -15.57 15.57
N GLU A 67 -24.95 -16.69 14.87
CA GLU A 67 -23.78 -16.93 14.02
C GLU A 67 -23.98 -16.40 12.59
N SER A 68 -22.86 -16.15 11.89
CA SER A 68 -22.88 -15.85 10.45
C SER A 68 -23.29 -17.09 9.65
N ILE A 69 -24.08 -16.88 8.61
CA ILE A 69 -24.59 -17.95 7.74
C ILE A 69 -23.96 -17.83 6.35
N ALA A 70 -23.48 -18.91 5.77
CA ALA A 70 -23.11 -18.93 4.37
C ALA A 70 -24.24 -19.57 3.53
N MET A 71 -24.37 -19.06 2.30
CA MET A 71 -25.37 -19.58 1.36
C MET A 71 -24.74 -19.85 0.01
N SER A 72 -25.26 -20.81 -0.75
CA SER A 72 -24.83 -21.06 -2.12
C SER A 72 -25.97 -21.33 -3.06
N CYS A 73 -25.93 -20.75 -4.24
CA CYS A 73 -26.82 -21.04 -5.35
C CYS A 73 -26.09 -21.16 -6.68
N THR A 74 -26.77 -21.69 -7.68
CA THR A 74 -26.29 -21.75 -9.06
C THR A 74 -26.24 -20.36 -9.71
N SER A 75 -25.76 -20.29 -10.95
CA SER A 75 -25.65 -19.05 -11.72
C SER A 75 -27.01 -18.52 -12.18
N ALA A 76 -27.04 -17.29 -12.66
CA ALA A 76 -28.14 -16.60 -13.31
C ALA A 76 -29.27 -16.15 -12.35
N GLN A 77 -30.51 -16.59 -12.63
CA GLN A 77 -31.70 -16.14 -11.89
C GLN A 77 -31.66 -16.53 -10.40
N ALA A 78 -30.98 -17.61 -10.06
CA ALA A 78 -30.77 -18.02 -8.67
C ALA A 78 -30.18 -16.90 -7.81
N THR A 79 -29.12 -16.22 -8.28
CA THR A 79 -28.56 -15.05 -7.58
C THR A 79 -29.58 -13.90 -7.49
N ARG A 80 -30.40 -13.71 -8.53
CA ARG A 80 -31.42 -12.65 -8.54
C ARG A 80 -32.56 -12.94 -7.57
N ASN A 81 -32.91 -14.19 -7.38
CA ASN A 81 -33.91 -14.62 -6.41
C ASN A 81 -33.46 -14.37 -4.97
N TYR A 82 -32.17 -14.20 -4.70
CA TYR A 82 -31.67 -13.81 -3.39
C TYR A 82 -32.01 -12.35 -2.99
N ILE A 83 -32.23 -11.45 -3.98
CA ILE A 83 -32.37 -10.01 -3.74
C ILE A 83 -33.40 -9.66 -2.67
N PRO A 84 -34.64 -10.16 -2.70
CA PRO A 84 -35.63 -9.78 -1.68
C PRO A 84 -35.18 -10.13 -0.24
N GLY A 85 -34.62 -11.32 -0.06
CA GLY A 85 -34.17 -11.76 1.25
C GLY A 85 -32.86 -11.09 1.69
N LEU A 86 -31.93 -10.83 0.76
CA LEU A 86 -30.70 -10.09 1.07
C LEU A 86 -31.02 -8.63 1.43
N THR A 87 -32.00 -8.00 0.78
CA THR A 87 -32.48 -6.67 1.17
C THR A 87 -33.01 -6.68 2.61
N GLU A 88 -33.81 -7.65 2.99
CA GLU A 88 -34.25 -7.81 4.38
C GLU A 88 -33.07 -8.02 5.34
N ALA A 89 -32.11 -8.87 4.97
CA ALA A 89 -30.91 -9.11 5.76
C ALA A 89 -30.04 -7.86 5.92
N TYR A 90 -29.97 -7.02 4.88
CA TYR A 90 -29.22 -5.75 4.93
C TYR A 90 -29.80 -4.80 5.97
N TYR A 91 -31.09 -4.53 5.91
CA TYR A 91 -31.75 -3.63 6.88
C TYR A 91 -31.85 -4.21 8.29
N LYS A 92 -31.93 -5.54 8.42
CA LYS A 92 -31.84 -6.24 9.72
C LYS A 92 -30.41 -6.42 10.24
N GLN A 93 -29.40 -6.05 9.46
CA GLN A 93 -27.98 -6.24 9.78
C GLN A 93 -27.62 -7.70 10.08
N VAL A 94 -28.12 -8.63 9.26
CA VAL A 94 -27.84 -10.07 9.39
C VAL A 94 -26.62 -10.44 8.54
N PRO A 95 -25.55 -11.01 9.13
CA PRO A 95 -24.32 -11.35 8.41
C PRO A 95 -24.51 -12.65 7.61
N ILE A 96 -24.86 -12.51 6.34
CA ILE A 96 -25.03 -13.62 5.39
C ILE A 96 -23.96 -13.52 4.29
N LEU A 97 -23.15 -14.56 4.14
CA LEU A 97 -22.23 -14.70 3.00
C LEU A 97 -22.94 -15.40 1.85
N ALA A 98 -23.35 -14.64 0.84
CA ALA A 98 -23.98 -15.19 -0.37
C ALA A 98 -22.88 -15.61 -1.36
N ILE A 99 -22.54 -16.89 -1.37
CA ILE A 99 -21.57 -17.47 -2.31
C ILE A 99 -22.32 -17.82 -3.60
N THR A 100 -22.11 -17.01 -4.62
CA THR A 100 -22.79 -17.14 -5.92
C THR A 100 -21.83 -17.64 -7.00
N MET A 101 -22.34 -18.49 -7.88
CA MET A 101 -21.58 -18.96 -9.04
C MET A 101 -21.98 -18.16 -10.28
N SER A 102 -21.04 -17.75 -11.11
CA SER A 102 -21.34 -17.05 -12.36
C SER A 102 -20.64 -17.69 -13.56
N LYS A 103 -21.15 -17.47 -14.76
CA LYS A 103 -20.36 -17.68 -15.98
C LYS A 103 -19.24 -16.64 -16.05
N LEU A 104 -18.23 -16.91 -16.89
CA LEU A 104 -17.14 -15.95 -17.10
C LEU A 104 -17.68 -14.61 -17.63
N PRO A 105 -17.10 -13.47 -17.23
CA PRO A 105 -17.54 -12.14 -17.65
C PRO A 105 -17.64 -11.96 -19.17
N ARG A 106 -16.77 -12.63 -19.93
CA ARG A 106 -16.79 -12.60 -21.42
C ARG A 106 -18.08 -13.10 -22.04
N PHE A 107 -18.89 -13.86 -21.31
CA PHE A 107 -20.18 -14.38 -21.80
C PHE A 107 -21.37 -13.49 -21.46
N THR A 108 -21.17 -12.52 -20.55
CA THR A 108 -22.22 -11.60 -20.14
C THR A 108 -22.62 -10.70 -21.31
N TYR A 109 -23.93 -10.55 -21.56
CA TYR A 109 -24.52 -9.84 -22.71
C TYR A 109 -24.21 -10.43 -24.08
N GLN A 110 -23.71 -11.67 -24.16
CA GLN A 110 -23.39 -12.34 -25.43
C GLN A 110 -24.41 -13.40 -25.82
N SER A 111 -25.64 -13.30 -25.34
CA SER A 111 -26.70 -14.32 -25.55
C SER A 111 -26.29 -15.74 -25.12
N TYR A 112 -25.30 -15.84 -24.25
CA TYR A 112 -24.86 -17.11 -23.70
C TYR A 112 -25.81 -17.58 -22.59
N MET A 113 -26.07 -18.91 -22.56
CA MET A 113 -26.97 -19.49 -21.56
C MET A 113 -26.51 -19.21 -20.13
N GLN A 114 -27.42 -18.79 -19.25
CA GLN A 114 -27.17 -18.55 -17.82
C GLN A 114 -26.03 -17.56 -17.53
N ALA A 115 -25.89 -16.52 -18.36
CA ALA A 115 -24.85 -15.51 -18.22
C ALA A 115 -25.39 -14.06 -18.09
N PRO A 116 -26.43 -13.78 -17.28
CA PRO A 116 -26.78 -12.39 -16.97
C PRO A 116 -25.72 -11.75 -16.08
N ASN A 117 -25.67 -10.43 -16.06
CA ASN A 117 -24.88 -9.74 -15.07
C ASN A 117 -25.51 -9.95 -13.68
N GLN A 118 -24.81 -10.64 -12.79
CA GLN A 118 -25.28 -10.97 -11.44
C GLN A 118 -24.34 -10.46 -10.34
N ILE A 119 -23.29 -9.72 -10.71
CA ILE A 119 -22.30 -9.16 -9.78
C ILE A 119 -22.77 -7.80 -9.26
N SER A 120 -23.49 -7.05 -10.09
CA SER A 120 -24.06 -5.74 -9.71
C SER A 120 -25.42 -5.94 -9.05
N LEU A 121 -25.43 -6.24 -7.77
CA LEU A 121 -26.65 -6.27 -6.96
C LEU A 121 -27.06 -4.84 -6.55
N PRO A 122 -28.33 -4.60 -6.18
CA PRO A 122 -28.74 -3.31 -5.62
C PRO A 122 -27.88 -2.91 -4.41
N VAL A 123 -27.62 -1.62 -4.27
CA VAL A 123 -26.70 -1.07 -3.23
C VAL A 123 -27.15 -1.31 -1.79
N ASP A 124 -28.43 -1.62 -1.60
CA ASP A 124 -29.04 -1.87 -0.31
C ASP A 124 -29.43 -3.35 -0.09
N CYS A 125 -28.86 -4.25 -0.86
CA CYS A 125 -29.07 -5.69 -0.65
C CYS A 125 -27.80 -6.42 -0.19
N VAL A 126 -26.62 -5.85 -0.38
CA VAL A 126 -25.36 -6.33 0.20
C VAL A 126 -24.47 -5.16 0.56
N LYS A 127 -23.66 -5.30 1.60
CA LYS A 127 -22.65 -4.30 1.98
C LYS A 127 -21.58 -4.14 0.88
N LYS A 128 -21.17 -5.27 0.30
CA LYS A 128 -20.17 -5.29 -0.78
C LYS A 128 -20.29 -6.59 -1.58
N SER A 129 -19.96 -6.50 -2.87
CA SER A 129 -19.84 -7.66 -3.77
C SER A 129 -18.38 -7.86 -4.13
N TYR A 130 -17.90 -9.08 -3.98
CA TYR A 130 -16.56 -9.52 -4.34
C TYR A 130 -16.63 -10.58 -5.43
N THR A 131 -15.63 -10.60 -6.31
CA THR A 131 -15.50 -11.64 -7.34
C THR A 131 -14.09 -12.20 -7.29
N LEU A 132 -13.96 -13.52 -7.19
CA LEU A 132 -12.67 -14.20 -7.21
C LEU A 132 -12.09 -14.23 -8.63
N PRO A 133 -10.78 -14.11 -8.80
CA PRO A 133 -10.12 -14.38 -10.06
C PRO A 133 -10.20 -15.86 -10.42
N ILE A 134 -9.88 -16.19 -11.66
CA ILE A 134 -9.63 -17.57 -12.07
C ILE A 134 -8.17 -17.86 -11.74
N VAL A 135 -7.93 -18.80 -10.85
CA VAL A 135 -6.58 -19.15 -10.41
C VAL A 135 -5.81 -19.82 -11.55
N GLN A 136 -4.81 -19.13 -12.09
CA GLN A 136 -3.92 -19.61 -13.14
C GLN A 136 -2.47 -19.73 -12.62
N ASP A 137 -2.12 -18.91 -11.63
CA ASP A 137 -0.78 -18.86 -11.04
C ASP A 137 -0.86 -18.55 -9.52
N THR A 138 0.32 -18.39 -8.91
CA THR A 138 0.43 -18.08 -7.48
C THR A 138 -0.15 -16.72 -7.12
N SER A 139 -0.07 -15.73 -8.01
CA SER A 139 -0.63 -14.39 -7.77
C SER A 139 -2.15 -14.44 -7.68
N ASP A 140 -2.79 -15.12 -8.63
CA ASP A 140 -4.25 -15.34 -8.62
C ASP A 140 -4.69 -16.10 -7.37
N TYR A 141 -3.88 -17.09 -6.94
CA TYR A 141 -4.15 -17.84 -5.71
C TYR A 141 -4.12 -16.94 -4.46
N LEU A 142 -3.09 -16.12 -4.32
CA LEU A 142 -2.95 -15.18 -3.21
C LEU A 142 -4.07 -14.13 -3.23
N GLU A 143 -4.42 -13.61 -4.41
CA GLU A 143 -5.57 -12.71 -4.57
C GLU A 143 -6.87 -13.39 -4.14
N SER A 144 -7.11 -14.63 -4.55
CA SER A 144 -8.30 -15.39 -4.15
C SER A 144 -8.38 -15.58 -2.63
N CYS A 145 -7.25 -15.88 -1.98
CA CYS A 145 -7.17 -15.96 -0.52
C CYS A 145 -7.53 -14.62 0.13
N ARG A 146 -6.91 -13.52 -0.34
CA ARG A 146 -7.16 -12.17 0.19
C ARG A 146 -8.62 -11.76 0.01
N VAL A 147 -9.15 -11.85 -1.20
CA VAL A 147 -10.53 -11.43 -1.51
C VAL A 147 -11.57 -12.26 -0.74
N SER A 148 -11.33 -13.57 -0.54
CA SER A 148 -12.20 -14.41 0.28
C SER A 148 -12.18 -14.00 1.74
N ASN A 149 -11.01 -13.67 2.32
CA ASN A 149 -10.92 -13.11 3.67
C ASN A 149 -11.63 -11.77 3.77
N GLU A 150 -11.43 -10.85 2.80
CA GLU A 150 -12.12 -9.56 2.77
C GLU A 150 -13.64 -9.74 2.81
N ALA A 151 -14.19 -10.64 1.98
CA ALA A 151 -15.63 -10.89 1.93
C ALA A 151 -16.16 -11.42 3.28
N ILE A 152 -15.44 -12.34 3.91
CA ILE A 152 -15.83 -12.91 5.21
C ILE A 152 -15.74 -11.85 6.32
N LEU A 153 -14.65 -11.09 6.36
CA LEU A 153 -14.43 -10.05 7.36
C LEU A 153 -15.44 -8.88 7.22
N GLU A 154 -15.88 -8.61 5.99
CA GLU A 154 -16.86 -7.56 5.73
C GLU A 154 -18.25 -7.86 6.31
N LEU A 155 -18.59 -9.11 6.58
CA LEU A 155 -19.84 -9.49 7.23
C LEU A 155 -20.09 -8.74 8.55
N THR A 156 -19.04 -8.38 9.25
CA THR A 156 -19.10 -7.74 10.59
C THR A 156 -18.31 -6.43 10.67
N HIS A 157 -17.69 -5.99 9.60
CA HIS A 157 -16.90 -4.76 9.55
C HIS A 157 -17.82 -3.52 9.60
N ASN A 158 -17.60 -2.60 10.54
CA ASN A 158 -18.41 -1.38 10.70
C ASN A 158 -19.94 -1.65 10.70
N GLY A 159 -20.36 -2.68 11.43
CA GLY A 159 -21.74 -3.18 11.48
C GLY A 159 -21.91 -4.50 10.72
N LYS A 160 -22.91 -5.27 11.14
CA LYS A 160 -23.23 -6.55 10.50
C LYS A 160 -24.04 -6.34 9.21
N GLY A 161 -23.94 -7.28 8.28
CA GLY A 161 -24.78 -7.29 7.07
C GLY A 161 -24.35 -8.33 6.04
N PRO A 162 -25.17 -8.55 5.01
CA PRO A 162 -24.90 -9.53 3.97
C PRO A 162 -23.80 -9.06 3.01
N VAL A 163 -23.06 -10.02 2.49
CA VAL A 163 -21.96 -9.82 1.54
C VAL A 163 -22.06 -10.86 0.43
N GLN A 164 -21.80 -10.46 -0.80
CA GLN A 164 -21.71 -11.39 -1.93
C GLN A 164 -20.25 -11.77 -2.19
N LEU A 165 -19.98 -13.06 -2.34
CA LEU A 165 -18.75 -13.61 -2.86
C LEU A 165 -19.07 -14.41 -4.13
N ASN A 166 -18.70 -13.87 -5.29
CA ASN A 166 -18.97 -14.50 -6.56
C ASN A 166 -17.76 -15.31 -7.05
N ILE A 167 -18.01 -16.57 -7.43
CA ILE A 167 -17.00 -17.48 -7.98
C ILE A 167 -17.31 -17.69 -9.47
N PRO A 168 -16.47 -17.20 -10.40
CA PRO A 168 -16.64 -17.49 -11.82
C PRO A 168 -16.50 -18.99 -12.07
N TRP A 169 -17.51 -19.58 -12.72
CA TRP A 169 -17.55 -21.01 -12.99
C TRP A 169 -16.94 -21.35 -14.35
N GLN A 170 -16.13 -22.40 -14.36
CA GLN A 170 -15.64 -23.07 -15.57
C GLN A 170 -16.05 -24.53 -15.54
N ASP A 171 -16.18 -25.16 -16.71
CA ASP A 171 -16.34 -26.61 -16.80
C ASP A 171 -15.07 -27.29 -16.28
N PHE A 172 -15.22 -28.18 -15.29
CA PHE A 172 -14.10 -28.89 -14.67
C PHE A 172 -14.55 -30.27 -14.16
N GLU A 173 -13.59 -31.16 -14.10
CA GLU A 173 -13.77 -32.46 -13.44
C GLU A 173 -13.71 -32.28 -11.91
N ILE A 174 -14.51 -33.06 -11.19
CA ILE A 174 -14.50 -33.10 -9.74
C ILE A 174 -13.27 -33.92 -9.33
N SER A 175 -12.21 -33.25 -8.92
CA SER A 175 -11.03 -33.90 -8.35
C SER A 175 -10.99 -33.69 -6.83
N PRO A 176 -10.36 -34.59 -6.06
CA PRO A 176 -10.13 -34.37 -4.64
C PRO A 176 -9.34 -33.07 -4.45
N VAL A 177 -9.82 -32.24 -3.55
CA VAL A 177 -9.20 -30.95 -3.22
C VAL A 177 -7.92 -31.20 -2.45
N ASP A 178 -6.79 -30.80 -3.01
CA ASP A 178 -5.52 -30.81 -2.29
C ASP A 178 -5.56 -29.76 -1.17
N ARG A 179 -5.24 -30.20 0.07
CA ARG A 179 -5.41 -29.36 1.26
C ARG A 179 -4.18 -28.49 1.48
N HIS A 180 -4.03 -27.43 0.72
CA HIS A 180 -3.06 -26.41 1.08
C HIS A 180 -3.53 -25.65 2.33
N ILE A 181 -2.59 -25.30 3.21
CA ILE A 181 -2.88 -24.43 4.34
C ILE A 181 -3.23 -23.05 3.81
N GLN A 182 -4.48 -22.66 3.99
CA GLN A 182 -4.96 -21.37 3.52
C GLN A 182 -4.51 -20.24 4.46
N LYS A 183 -4.00 -19.16 3.89
CA LYS A 183 -3.66 -17.94 4.63
C LYS A 183 -4.94 -17.31 5.18
N THR A 184 -5.08 -17.30 6.49
CA THR A 184 -6.22 -16.70 7.18
C THR A 184 -5.85 -15.32 7.70
N ILE A 185 -6.67 -14.32 7.39
CA ILE A 185 -6.56 -12.95 7.91
C ILE A 185 -7.63 -12.76 8.98
N LYS A 186 -7.23 -12.31 10.17
CA LYS A 186 -8.15 -12.03 11.28
C LYS A 186 -8.16 -10.55 11.60
N ARG A 187 -9.32 -10.02 12.02
CA ARG A 187 -9.46 -8.66 12.51
C ARG A 187 -9.72 -8.66 14.01
N TYR A 188 -8.99 -7.80 14.71
CA TYR A 188 -9.09 -7.58 16.14
C TYR A 188 -9.36 -6.10 16.43
N THR A 189 -10.15 -5.81 17.47
CA THR A 189 -10.41 -4.46 17.97
C THR A 189 -9.69 -4.17 19.29
N SER A 190 -8.89 -5.12 19.76
CA SER A 190 -8.04 -4.98 20.94
C SER A 190 -6.84 -5.91 20.78
N PHE A 191 -5.72 -5.60 21.44
CA PHE A 191 -4.55 -6.45 21.47
C PHE A 191 -4.47 -7.23 22.79
N ASN A 192 -4.46 -8.57 22.72
CA ASN A 192 -4.40 -9.47 23.88
C ASN A 192 -3.44 -10.67 23.64
N GLU A 193 -2.48 -10.51 22.71
CA GLU A 193 -1.63 -11.63 22.25
C GLU A 193 -0.14 -11.39 22.56
N GLN A 194 0.18 -10.87 23.76
CA GLN A 194 1.55 -10.54 24.18
C GLN A 194 2.52 -11.72 24.06
N ASP A 195 2.05 -12.95 24.29
CA ASP A 195 2.88 -14.14 24.16
C ASP A 195 3.39 -14.39 22.73
N LYS A 196 2.68 -13.90 21.72
CA LYS A 196 3.11 -14.02 20.32
C LYS A 196 4.32 -13.16 20.00
N LEU A 197 4.54 -12.08 20.74
CA LEU A 197 5.66 -11.15 20.52
C LEU A 197 6.94 -11.62 21.23
N LYS A 198 6.82 -12.52 22.20
CA LYS A 198 7.94 -12.93 23.07
C LYS A 198 9.04 -13.63 22.28
N GLY A 199 10.25 -13.08 22.33
CA GLY A 199 11.44 -13.65 21.68
C GLY A 199 11.40 -13.59 20.15
N LYS A 200 10.54 -12.73 19.57
CA LYS A 200 10.41 -12.51 18.13
C LYS A 200 11.22 -11.32 17.68
N LYS A 201 11.78 -11.41 16.48
CA LYS A 201 12.33 -10.26 15.74
C LYS A 201 11.17 -9.49 15.14
N ILE A 202 11.00 -8.24 15.55
CA ILE A 202 9.87 -7.41 15.14
C ILE A 202 10.40 -6.26 14.29
N MET A 203 9.78 -6.06 13.12
CA MET A 203 10.01 -4.87 12.31
C MET A 203 8.72 -4.05 12.23
N ILE A 204 8.78 -2.81 12.68
CA ILE A 204 7.73 -1.84 12.40
C ILE A 204 8.08 -1.15 11.08
N VAL A 205 7.20 -1.18 10.09
CA VAL A 205 7.33 -0.36 8.88
C VAL A 205 6.40 0.83 8.99
N ALA A 206 7.00 2.02 9.05
CA ALA A 206 6.26 3.27 9.15
C ALA A 206 6.16 3.93 7.76
N GLY A 207 4.97 3.94 7.18
CA GLY A 207 4.66 4.63 5.94
C GLY A 207 4.35 6.11 6.16
N GLU A 208 3.88 6.79 5.09
CA GLU A 208 3.55 8.21 5.14
C GLU A 208 2.60 8.53 6.29
N HIS A 209 2.96 9.52 7.07
CA HIS A 209 2.17 9.97 8.21
C HIS A 209 2.50 11.45 8.54
N ARG A 210 1.57 12.15 9.17
CA ARG A 210 1.89 13.42 9.84
C ARG A 210 2.84 13.16 11.00
N PRO A 211 3.63 14.17 11.46
CA PRO A 211 4.41 14.00 12.67
C PRO A 211 3.57 13.44 13.82
N TYR A 212 4.06 12.39 14.45
CA TYR A 212 3.38 11.76 15.59
C TYR A 212 3.40 12.69 16.81
N ASP A 213 2.34 12.68 17.60
CA ASP A 213 2.34 13.36 18.89
C ASP A 213 3.28 12.66 19.89
N LYS A 214 3.61 13.38 20.98
CA LYS A 214 4.55 12.89 21.98
C LYS A 214 4.10 11.61 22.68
N GLU A 215 2.80 11.45 22.90
CA GLU A 215 2.25 10.27 23.59
C GLU A 215 2.36 9.03 22.69
N THR A 216 2.04 9.18 21.42
CA THR A 216 2.18 8.11 20.43
C THR A 216 3.64 7.70 20.23
N LEU A 217 4.56 8.67 20.13
CA LEU A 217 5.99 8.39 20.05
C LEU A 217 6.51 7.65 21.28
N GLU A 218 6.08 8.07 22.49
CA GLU A 218 6.48 7.39 23.72
C GLU A 218 5.91 5.97 23.80
N ALA A 219 4.69 5.74 23.34
CA ALA A 219 4.10 4.40 23.27
C ALA A 219 4.90 3.48 22.30
N ILE A 220 5.27 3.98 21.13
CA ILE A 220 6.13 3.25 20.18
C ILE A 220 7.51 2.97 20.81
N ASN A 221 8.13 3.97 21.44
CA ASN A 221 9.44 3.81 22.09
C ASN A 221 9.37 2.80 23.25
N ALA A 222 8.30 2.84 24.05
CA ALA A 222 8.10 1.89 25.15
C ALA A 222 7.98 0.45 24.64
N PHE A 223 7.30 0.27 23.52
CA PHE A 223 7.22 -1.02 22.83
C PHE A 223 8.62 -1.48 22.36
N CYS A 224 9.37 -0.62 21.67
CA CYS A 224 10.71 -0.96 21.17
C CYS A 224 11.69 -1.26 22.30
N ARG A 225 11.60 -0.56 23.45
CA ARG A 225 12.43 -0.85 24.64
C ARG A 225 12.21 -2.25 25.21
N THR A 226 11.02 -2.82 25.01
CA THR A 226 10.63 -4.09 25.64
C THR A 226 10.59 -5.28 24.67
N HIS A 227 10.95 -5.06 23.41
CA HIS A 227 10.99 -6.09 22.37
C HIS A 227 12.26 -6.01 21.54
N ASP A 228 12.63 -7.10 20.86
CA ASP A 228 13.69 -7.10 19.85
C ASP A 228 13.14 -6.49 18.55
N CYS A 229 13.13 -5.16 18.51
CA CYS A 229 12.38 -4.36 17.55
C CYS A 229 13.23 -3.34 16.83
N VAL A 230 13.07 -3.25 15.50
CA VAL A 230 13.59 -2.18 14.66
C VAL A 230 12.43 -1.48 13.94
N ILE A 231 12.54 -0.17 13.74
CA ILE A 231 11.58 0.60 12.96
C ILE A 231 12.21 0.95 11.61
N TYR A 232 11.67 0.41 10.53
CA TYR A 232 12.04 0.80 9.18
C TYR A 232 11.26 2.05 8.78
N THR A 233 11.97 3.11 8.46
CA THR A 233 11.40 4.41 8.10
C THR A 233 12.00 4.95 6.81
N ASN A 234 11.33 5.92 6.25
CA ASN A 234 11.89 6.89 5.32
C ASN A 234 11.40 8.30 5.70
N HIS A 235 11.71 9.31 4.89
CA HIS A 235 11.33 10.68 5.19
C HIS A 235 9.83 10.88 5.40
N LEU A 236 8.98 10.15 4.64
CA LEU A 236 7.53 10.33 4.65
C LEU A 236 6.86 9.87 5.94
N SER A 237 7.53 9.02 6.73
CA SER A 237 6.98 8.54 8.00
C SER A 237 6.89 9.64 9.05
N ASN A 238 7.74 10.67 8.95
CA ASN A 238 7.91 11.72 9.96
C ASN A 238 8.11 11.14 11.38
N LEU A 239 8.70 9.95 11.46
CA LEU A 239 8.96 9.22 12.70
C LEU A 239 10.46 9.17 12.96
N HIS A 240 10.88 9.80 14.07
CA HIS A 240 12.28 9.91 14.45
C HIS A 240 12.48 9.40 15.88
N THR A 241 13.26 8.32 16.04
CA THR A 241 13.54 7.67 17.31
C THR A 241 14.87 6.90 17.21
N GLU A 242 15.46 6.56 18.35
CA GLU A 242 16.67 5.75 18.40
C GLU A 242 16.53 4.32 17.85
N TYR A 243 15.29 3.85 17.68
CA TYR A 243 14.96 2.53 17.12
C TYR A 243 14.73 2.57 15.60
N ALA A 244 14.77 3.76 14.98
CA ALA A 244 14.47 3.95 13.57
C ALA A 244 15.73 3.87 12.70
N ILE A 245 15.60 3.18 11.59
CA ILE A 245 16.61 3.10 10.54
C ILE A 245 16.01 3.50 9.19
N ASN A 246 16.82 4.11 8.32
CA ASN A 246 16.53 4.23 6.90
C ASN A 246 17.35 3.15 6.17
N GLY A 247 16.69 2.08 5.77
CA GLY A 247 17.33 0.96 5.07
C GLY A 247 17.25 1.04 3.55
N ASN A 248 16.76 2.15 2.97
CA ASN A 248 16.53 2.24 1.52
C ASN A 248 17.81 2.00 0.71
N LEU A 249 18.93 2.64 1.07
CA LEU A 249 20.21 2.47 0.38
C LEU A 249 20.72 1.02 0.51
N PHE A 250 20.67 0.44 1.72
CA PHE A 250 21.06 -0.94 1.95
C PHE A 250 20.25 -1.92 1.08
N LEU A 251 18.93 -1.81 1.05
CA LEU A 251 18.08 -2.68 0.25
C LEU A 251 18.20 -2.42 -1.26
N SER A 252 18.68 -1.25 -1.67
CA SER A 252 18.93 -0.93 -3.08
C SER A 252 20.22 -1.58 -3.60
N THR A 253 21.20 -1.81 -2.73
CA THR A 253 22.52 -2.35 -3.08
C THR A 253 22.62 -3.85 -2.84
N ASN A 254 21.85 -4.40 -1.94
CA ASN A 254 21.94 -5.79 -1.50
C ASN A 254 20.79 -6.63 -2.07
N PRO A 255 21.04 -7.56 -3.00
CA PRO A 255 20.04 -8.52 -3.43
C PRO A 255 19.64 -9.44 -2.26
N LEU A 256 18.51 -10.14 -2.43
CA LEU A 256 17.97 -11.07 -1.45
C LEU A 256 18.88 -12.31 -1.35
N ASP A 257 19.91 -12.22 -0.54
CA ASP A 257 20.89 -13.27 -0.27
C ASP A 257 20.72 -13.92 1.12
N ASP A 258 21.65 -14.80 1.50
CA ASP A 258 21.58 -15.49 2.79
C ASP A 258 21.84 -14.57 3.99
N GLU A 259 22.52 -13.44 3.81
CA GLU A 259 22.71 -12.44 4.87
C GLU A 259 21.44 -11.64 5.11
N LEU A 260 20.79 -11.17 4.05
CA LEU A 260 19.52 -10.46 4.17
C LEU A 260 18.43 -11.32 4.83
N LYS A 261 18.48 -12.65 4.64
CA LYS A 261 17.57 -13.59 5.33
C LYS A 261 17.64 -13.47 6.85
N LYS A 262 18.81 -13.20 7.42
CA LYS A 262 19.00 -13.01 8.86
C LYS A 262 18.37 -11.71 9.36
N LEU A 263 18.22 -10.73 8.48
CA LEU A 263 17.61 -9.43 8.74
C LEU A 263 16.09 -9.41 8.51
N LEU A 264 15.48 -10.53 8.11
CA LEU A 264 14.03 -10.61 8.01
C LEU A 264 13.39 -10.75 9.40
N PRO A 265 12.26 -10.07 9.65
CA PRO A 265 11.55 -10.20 10.91
C PRO A 265 10.78 -11.52 11.00
N ASP A 266 10.40 -11.94 12.21
CA ASP A 266 9.33 -12.93 12.43
C ASP A 266 7.95 -12.28 12.27
N ILE A 267 7.83 -11.01 12.70
CA ILE A 267 6.60 -10.23 12.63
C ILE A 267 6.92 -8.86 12.04
N LEU A 268 6.24 -8.51 10.96
CA LEU A 268 6.25 -7.16 10.38
C LEU A 268 4.96 -6.44 10.75
N ILE A 269 5.08 -5.28 11.39
CA ILE A 269 3.95 -4.43 11.79
C ILE A 269 3.93 -3.21 10.90
N SER A 270 2.87 -2.99 10.11
CA SER A 270 2.71 -1.79 9.30
C SER A 270 1.84 -0.75 9.98
N ILE A 271 2.31 0.49 9.99
CA ILE A 271 1.62 1.70 10.46
C ILE A 271 1.73 2.82 9.42
N GLY A 272 0.76 3.73 9.40
CA GLY A 272 0.72 4.82 8.43
C GLY A 272 0.29 4.38 7.03
N GLY A 273 0.58 5.22 6.05
CA GLY A 273 0.25 5.03 4.64
C GLY A 273 1.31 4.24 3.85
N GLN A 274 1.40 4.54 2.56
CA GLN A 274 2.43 3.94 1.70
C GLN A 274 3.82 4.51 2.01
N THR A 275 4.85 3.69 1.90
CA THR A 275 6.24 4.14 2.09
C THR A 275 6.79 4.85 0.86
N GLY A 276 6.28 4.57 -0.33
CA GLY A 276 6.90 4.99 -1.58
C GLY A 276 8.29 4.37 -1.83
N ASP A 277 8.67 3.35 -1.07
CA ASP A 277 9.97 2.69 -1.06
C ASP A 277 9.92 1.38 -1.86
N TYR A 278 10.32 1.44 -3.13
CA TYR A 278 10.36 0.27 -4.00
C TYR A 278 11.34 -0.82 -3.55
N PRO A 279 12.59 -0.53 -3.13
CA PRO A 279 13.51 -1.54 -2.62
C PRO A 279 12.91 -2.33 -1.46
N PHE A 280 12.30 -1.66 -0.50
CA PHE A 280 11.62 -2.32 0.61
C PHE A 280 10.47 -3.21 0.13
N TYR A 281 9.56 -2.64 -0.66
CA TYR A 281 8.42 -3.38 -1.20
C TYR A 281 8.86 -4.63 -1.98
N LEU A 282 9.81 -4.50 -2.89
CA LEU A 282 10.28 -5.61 -3.72
C LEU A 282 10.97 -6.70 -2.88
N THR A 283 11.72 -6.32 -1.86
CA THR A 283 12.39 -7.26 -0.96
C THR A 283 11.38 -8.06 -0.16
N PHE A 284 10.44 -7.40 0.50
CA PHE A 284 9.52 -8.04 1.44
C PHE A 284 8.34 -8.75 0.76
N SER A 285 7.89 -8.30 -0.42
CA SER A 285 6.84 -8.98 -1.18
C SER A 285 7.33 -10.22 -1.93
N LYS A 286 8.56 -10.19 -2.48
CA LYS A 286 9.12 -11.28 -3.28
C LYS A 286 9.82 -12.38 -2.47
N THR A 287 10.10 -12.14 -1.20
CA THR A 287 10.78 -13.14 -0.38
C THR A 287 9.93 -14.40 -0.19
N GLN A 288 10.55 -15.57 -0.35
CA GLN A 288 9.94 -16.87 -0.03
C GLN A 288 9.84 -17.14 1.47
N TYR A 289 10.53 -16.33 2.29
CA TYR A 289 10.50 -16.49 3.74
C TYR A 289 9.17 -16.02 4.29
N LEU A 290 8.62 -16.83 5.20
CA LEU A 290 7.37 -16.56 5.87
C LEU A 290 7.66 -15.72 7.11
N PHE A 291 7.02 -14.57 7.18
CA PHE A 291 6.84 -13.76 8.39
C PHE A 291 5.36 -13.43 8.52
N GLU A 292 4.91 -13.15 9.72
CA GLU A 292 3.57 -12.63 9.91
C GLU A 292 3.55 -11.14 9.59
N HIS A 293 2.56 -10.67 8.83
CA HIS A 293 2.30 -9.25 8.65
C HIS A 293 1.06 -8.85 9.45
N TRP A 294 1.23 -7.87 10.32
CA TRP A 294 0.16 -7.24 11.10
C TRP A 294 -0.03 -5.81 10.64
N SER A 295 -1.26 -5.41 10.33
CA SER A 295 -1.61 -4.04 9.95
C SER A 295 -2.37 -3.37 11.09
N ILE A 296 -1.85 -2.23 11.56
CA ILE A 296 -2.54 -1.41 12.56
C ILE A 296 -3.16 -0.23 11.83
N ASN A 297 -4.48 -0.18 11.80
CA ASN A 297 -5.22 0.91 11.18
C ASN A 297 -6.64 1.02 11.74
N GLU A 298 -7.10 2.24 11.99
CA GLU A 298 -8.43 2.52 12.54
C GLU A 298 -9.57 2.10 11.60
N SER A 299 -9.33 2.11 10.28
CA SER A 299 -10.35 1.74 9.30
C SER A 299 -10.68 0.24 9.32
N GLY A 300 -9.79 -0.61 9.81
CA GLY A 300 -9.92 -2.07 9.79
C GLY A 300 -9.92 -2.68 8.38
N ASN A 301 -9.49 -1.94 7.36
CA ASN A 301 -9.43 -2.42 5.99
C ASN A 301 -8.35 -3.51 5.82
N VAL A 302 -8.62 -4.45 4.91
CA VAL A 302 -7.63 -5.45 4.49
C VAL A 302 -6.67 -4.79 3.50
N VAL A 303 -5.42 -4.59 3.93
CA VAL A 303 -4.34 -4.06 3.10
C VAL A 303 -3.16 -5.02 3.18
N ASP A 304 -3.03 -5.90 2.19
CA ASP A 304 -2.02 -6.96 2.16
C ASP A 304 -0.89 -6.64 1.17
N THR A 305 -0.12 -5.60 1.46
CA THR A 305 0.94 -5.05 0.60
C THR A 305 2.03 -6.08 0.27
N TYR A 306 2.28 -7.04 1.16
CA TYR A 306 3.39 -8.00 1.04
C TYR A 306 2.93 -9.43 0.79
N ASP A 307 1.65 -9.67 0.53
CA ASP A 307 1.04 -11.00 0.44
C ASP A 307 1.26 -11.89 1.68
N LYS A 308 1.39 -11.28 2.86
CA LYS A 308 1.72 -11.95 4.11
C LYS A 308 0.85 -11.52 5.31
N LEU A 309 -0.21 -10.75 5.05
CA LEU A 309 -1.11 -10.26 6.10
C LEU A 309 -1.80 -11.41 6.83
N THR A 310 -1.68 -11.42 8.16
CA THR A 310 -2.33 -12.43 9.03
C THR A 310 -3.26 -11.78 10.05
N ALA A 311 -2.99 -10.53 10.44
CA ALA A 311 -3.79 -9.81 11.42
C ALA A 311 -4.01 -8.34 11.05
N ILE A 312 -5.20 -7.85 11.36
CA ILE A 312 -5.57 -6.43 11.29
C ILE A 312 -5.98 -6.03 12.70
N TYR A 313 -5.29 -5.05 13.25
CA TYR A 313 -5.67 -4.42 14.51
C TYR A 313 -6.38 -3.12 14.19
N GLN A 314 -7.73 -3.17 14.22
CA GLN A 314 -8.61 -2.02 14.00
C GLN A 314 -8.64 -1.18 15.28
N MET A 315 -7.60 -0.39 15.49
CA MET A 315 -7.44 0.45 16.67
C MET A 315 -6.45 1.58 16.40
N ASP A 316 -6.41 2.55 17.29
CA ASP A 316 -5.43 3.63 17.28
C ASP A 316 -4.00 3.09 17.47
N ILE A 317 -3.01 3.70 16.82
CA ILE A 317 -1.61 3.30 16.86
C ILE A 317 -1.06 3.35 18.31
N LYS A 318 -1.33 4.42 19.04
CA LYS A 318 -0.90 4.59 20.43
C LYS A 318 -1.46 3.50 21.32
N ASP A 319 -2.77 3.23 21.20
CA ASP A 319 -3.46 2.24 22.02
C ASP A 319 -2.94 0.82 21.77
N PHE A 320 -2.62 0.50 20.51
CA PHE A 320 -1.98 -0.77 20.19
C PHE A 320 -0.64 -0.90 20.92
N PHE A 321 0.28 0.05 20.74
CA PHE A 321 1.61 -0.06 21.32
C PHE A 321 1.58 -0.02 22.84
N LEU A 322 0.71 0.76 23.48
CA LEU A 322 0.54 0.74 24.94
C LEU A 322 0.06 -0.64 25.46
N SER A 323 -0.85 -1.29 24.73
CA SER A 323 -1.36 -2.61 25.12
C SER A 323 -0.35 -3.74 24.89
N ALA A 324 0.65 -3.53 24.03
CA ALA A 324 1.62 -4.53 23.61
C ALA A 324 2.96 -4.47 24.35
N VAL A 325 3.14 -3.59 25.36
CA VAL A 325 4.37 -3.48 26.14
C VAL A 325 4.62 -4.76 26.96
N SER A 326 5.89 -5.20 27.04
CA SER A 326 6.36 -6.39 27.74
C SER A 326 7.36 -6.03 28.85
N SER A 327 7.87 -7.02 29.56
CA SER A 327 8.82 -6.85 30.68
C SER A 327 10.27 -7.22 30.35
N SER A 328 10.58 -7.63 29.14
CA SER A 328 11.92 -8.13 28.76
C SER A 328 12.35 -7.62 27.39
N SER A 329 13.62 -7.30 27.21
CA SER A 329 14.16 -6.82 25.94
C SER A 329 15.42 -7.55 25.51
N SER A 330 15.52 -7.82 24.22
CA SER A 330 16.74 -8.00 23.43
C SER A 330 16.75 -6.90 22.36
N HIS A 331 17.89 -6.45 21.93
CA HIS A 331 18.03 -5.46 20.85
C HIS A 331 18.94 -5.99 19.72
N MET A 332 19.17 -7.30 19.68
CA MET A 332 20.07 -7.91 18.69
C MET A 332 19.61 -7.69 17.24
N PHE A 333 18.31 -7.63 17.01
CA PHE A 333 17.75 -7.39 15.68
C PHE A 333 17.96 -5.92 15.26
N LEU A 334 17.74 -4.98 16.18
CA LEU A 334 18.05 -3.56 15.97
C LEU A 334 19.53 -3.35 15.68
N ASP A 335 20.40 -3.92 16.53
CA ASP A 335 21.87 -3.80 16.39
C ASP A 335 22.33 -4.33 15.02
N SER A 336 21.78 -5.46 14.57
CA SER A 336 22.09 -6.04 13.25
C SER A 336 21.71 -5.11 12.09
N TRP A 337 20.56 -4.46 12.17
CA TRP A 337 20.14 -3.48 11.17
C TRP A 337 20.95 -2.19 11.23
N MET A 338 21.25 -1.69 12.44
CA MET A 338 22.07 -0.49 12.61
C MET A 338 23.50 -0.70 12.09
N GLU A 339 24.11 -1.85 12.35
CA GLU A 339 25.42 -2.19 11.79
C GLU A 339 25.42 -2.09 10.27
N LYS A 340 24.43 -2.70 9.60
CA LYS A 340 24.32 -2.71 8.13
C LYS A 340 23.96 -1.37 7.52
N THR A 341 23.28 -0.49 8.25
CA THR A 341 22.86 0.83 7.73
C THR A 341 23.77 1.99 8.17
N SER A 342 24.77 1.77 9.02
CA SER A 342 25.70 2.80 9.50
C SER A 342 26.95 3.00 8.62
N GLU A 343 27.25 2.08 7.71
CA GLU A 343 28.51 2.05 6.96
C GLU A 343 28.50 2.90 5.67
N TYR A 344 27.43 3.67 5.41
CA TYR A 344 27.30 4.38 4.13
C TYR A 344 28.13 5.65 4.05
N VAL A 345 28.85 5.77 2.92
CA VAL A 345 29.66 6.94 2.58
C VAL A 345 28.94 7.80 1.54
N TYR A 346 28.69 9.05 1.90
CA TYR A 346 28.11 10.01 0.97
C TYR A 346 29.20 10.80 0.25
N THR A 347 29.18 10.74 -1.07
CA THR A 347 30.16 11.44 -1.91
C THR A 347 29.52 12.57 -2.72
N LEU A 348 30.22 13.68 -2.89
CA LEU A 348 29.87 14.75 -3.81
C LEU A 348 30.57 14.62 -5.18
N ASP A 349 31.41 13.60 -5.38
CA ASP A 349 32.03 13.31 -6.68
C ASP A 349 31.01 12.65 -7.62
N LEU A 350 29.95 13.40 -7.94
CA LEU A 350 28.84 12.98 -8.80
C LEU A 350 28.64 13.99 -9.92
N PRO A 351 28.20 13.57 -11.11
CA PRO A 351 27.75 14.52 -12.13
C PRO A 351 26.54 15.34 -11.63
N LEU A 352 26.35 16.53 -12.20
CA LEU A 352 25.20 17.38 -11.85
C LEU A 352 23.91 16.63 -12.18
N SER A 353 23.15 16.30 -11.15
CA SER A 353 22.00 15.41 -11.18
C SER A 353 21.13 15.61 -9.97
N ASN A 354 19.95 14.99 -9.93
CA ASN A 354 19.10 14.96 -8.73
C ASN A 354 19.83 14.34 -7.53
N THR A 355 20.60 13.26 -7.76
CA THR A 355 21.40 12.60 -6.72
C THR A 355 22.45 13.56 -6.15
N TYR A 356 23.15 14.31 -7.01
CA TYR A 356 24.11 15.33 -6.55
C TYR A 356 23.43 16.41 -5.72
N VAL A 357 22.29 16.93 -6.19
CA VAL A 357 21.54 17.97 -5.49
C VAL A 357 21.07 17.48 -4.13
N ALA A 358 20.56 16.26 -4.03
CA ALA A 358 20.20 15.64 -2.78
C ALA A 358 21.40 15.52 -1.82
N ALA A 359 22.53 14.99 -2.31
CA ALA A 359 23.78 14.87 -1.53
C ALA A 359 24.31 16.24 -1.05
N ALA A 360 24.13 17.28 -1.85
CA ALA A 360 24.63 18.63 -1.52
C ALA A 360 23.74 19.42 -0.57
N LEU A 361 22.42 19.11 -0.50
CA LEU A 361 21.44 19.92 0.24
C LEU A 361 20.78 19.22 1.41
N HIS A 362 20.82 17.88 1.52
CA HIS A 362 20.05 17.13 2.53
C HIS A 362 20.32 17.60 3.97
N ASP A 363 21.56 17.97 4.30
CA ASP A 363 21.99 18.42 5.61
C ASP A 363 21.93 19.96 5.79
N LYS A 364 21.58 20.69 4.71
CA LYS A 364 21.50 22.15 4.70
C LYS A 364 20.09 22.70 4.69
N LEU A 365 19.10 21.83 4.54
CA LEU A 365 17.70 22.24 4.61
C LEU A 365 17.40 22.92 5.95
N PRO A 366 16.69 24.06 5.96
CA PRO A 366 16.38 24.77 7.20
C PRO A 366 15.53 23.91 8.15
N LYS A 367 15.92 23.91 9.43
CA LYS A 367 15.16 23.23 10.48
C LYS A 367 13.73 23.73 10.55
N ASN A 368 12.82 22.84 10.94
CA ASN A 368 11.38 23.06 11.03
C ASN A 368 10.69 23.39 9.70
N SER A 369 11.39 23.28 8.57
CA SER A 369 10.76 23.42 7.25
C SER A 369 9.88 22.23 6.90
N THR A 370 9.12 22.37 5.83
CA THR A 370 8.36 21.27 5.21
C THR A 370 8.93 20.97 3.83
N VAL A 371 9.12 19.71 3.49
CA VAL A 371 9.62 19.27 2.19
C VAL A 371 8.62 18.33 1.54
N ASN A 372 8.14 18.69 0.37
CA ASN A 372 7.34 17.85 -0.49
C ASN A 372 8.23 17.26 -1.59
N PHE A 373 8.12 15.96 -1.81
CA PHE A 373 8.79 15.29 -2.91
C PHE A 373 7.78 14.91 -3.98
N ALA A 374 8.08 15.19 -5.24
CA ALA A 374 7.42 14.47 -6.32
C ALA A 374 7.81 12.99 -6.25
N ILE A 375 6.90 12.12 -6.63
CA ILE A 375 7.14 10.67 -6.64
C ILE A 375 8.27 10.26 -7.59
N LEU A 376 8.70 9.01 -7.50
CA LEU A 376 9.74 8.41 -8.32
C LEU A 376 11.12 9.06 -8.07
N ASN A 377 11.76 9.63 -9.07
CA ASN A 377 13.14 10.07 -8.96
C ASN A 377 13.42 11.11 -7.88
N SER A 378 12.49 12.04 -7.61
CA SER A 378 12.72 13.03 -6.55
C SER A 378 12.75 12.34 -5.19
N LEU A 379 11.71 11.61 -4.83
CA LEU A 379 11.65 10.88 -3.57
C LEU A 379 12.75 9.83 -3.45
N ARG A 380 13.01 9.05 -4.53
CA ARG A 380 14.02 7.99 -4.55
C ARG A 380 15.42 8.51 -4.24
N ASN A 381 15.84 9.58 -4.92
CA ASN A 381 17.19 10.12 -4.72
C ASN A 381 17.37 10.73 -3.33
N TRP A 382 16.34 11.40 -2.81
CA TRP A 382 16.41 12.02 -1.50
C TRP A 382 16.35 11.02 -0.36
N ASN A 383 15.65 9.89 -0.54
CA ASN A 383 15.64 8.79 0.46
C ASN A 383 17.02 8.13 0.67
N LEU A 384 17.98 8.37 -0.22
CA LEU A 384 19.36 7.90 -0.03
C LEU A 384 20.12 8.67 1.06
N PHE A 385 19.66 9.87 1.44
CA PHE A 385 20.39 10.79 2.32
C PHE A 385 19.53 11.15 3.54
N PRO A 386 20.13 11.26 4.75
CA PRO A 386 19.39 11.65 5.95
C PRO A 386 18.95 13.11 5.89
N ILE A 387 17.81 13.43 6.50
CA ILE A 387 17.28 14.78 6.66
C ILE A 387 17.10 15.07 8.16
N ASP A 388 17.25 16.35 8.58
CA ASP A 388 17.08 16.73 9.98
C ASP A 388 15.67 16.36 10.50
N ALA A 389 15.60 15.77 11.67
CA ALA A 389 14.37 15.25 12.29
C ALA A 389 13.27 16.30 12.54
N SER A 390 13.60 17.60 12.50
CA SER A 390 12.61 18.68 12.64
C SER A 390 11.86 19.00 11.34
N ILE A 391 12.31 18.44 10.21
CA ILE A 391 11.75 18.68 8.88
C ILE A 391 10.60 17.71 8.63
N LYS A 392 9.44 18.25 8.21
CA LYS A 392 8.27 17.45 7.83
C LYS A 392 8.36 17.09 6.36
N CYS A 393 8.11 15.83 6.03
CA CYS A 393 8.22 15.34 4.66
C CYS A 393 6.91 14.70 4.17
N PHE A 394 6.50 15.03 2.93
CA PHE A 394 5.30 14.51 2.30
C PHE A 394 5.52 14.20 0.82
N ALA A 395 4.66 13.36 0.24
CA ALA A 395 4.64 13.08 -1.20
C ALA A 395 3.29 12.52 -1.64
N ASN A 396 2.95 12.60 -2.92
CA ASN A 396 1.70 12.04 -3.47
C ASN A 396 1.81 10.52 -3.69
N VAL A 397 2.19 9.76 -2.65
CA VAL A 397 2.43 8.31 -2.76
C VAL A 397 1.15 7.46 -2.74
N ALA A 398 0.04 7.97 -2.23
CA ALA A 398 -1.18 7.18 -2.06
C ALA A 398 -1.77 6.72 -3.40
N ALA A 399 -1.90 7.63 -4.39
CA ALA A 399 -2.33 7.32 -5.75
C ALA A 399 -1.16 7.30 -6.75
N PHE A 400 0.03 7.64 -6.32
CA PHE A 400 1.28 7.62 -7.08
C PHE A 400 1.26 8.49 -8.35
N GLY A 401 0.59 9.67 -8.31
CA GLY A 401 0.48 10.61 -9.43
C GLY A 401 1.54 11.70 -9.42
N ILE A 402 1.97 12.15 -10.59
CA ILE A 402 2.86 13.31 -10.76
C ILE A 402 2.09 14.65 -10.73
N ASP A 403 0.78 14.60 -10.72
CA ASP A 403 -0.12 15.74 -10.68
C ASP A 403 -0.25 16.32 -9.26
N GLY A 404 -0.50 17.62 -9.16
CA GLY A 404 -0.86 18.30 -7.93
C GLY A 404 0.27 18.52 -6.92
N CYS A 405 1.52 18.19 -7.20
CA CYS A 405 2.62 18.35 -6.25
C CYS A 405 2.84 19.80 -5.84
N THR A 406 2.81 20.73 -6.81
CA THR A 406 2.96 22.17 -6.55
C THR A 406 1.73 22.75 -5.85
N SER A 407 0.54 22.34 -6.26
CA SER A 407 -0.73 22.74 -5.62
C SER A 407 -0.78 22.33 -4.14
N MET A 408 -0.33 21.12 -3.81
CA MET A 408 -0.28 20.60 -2.44
C MET A 408 0.68 21.43 -1.58
N LEU A 409 1.91 21.66 -2.05
CA LEU A 409 2.89 22.52 -1.38
C LEU A 409 2.32 23.91 -1.07
N ILE A 410 1.66 24.54 -2.05
CA ILE A 410 1.07 25.88 -1.88
C ILE A 410 0.01 25.83 -0.80
N GLY A 411 -0.88 24.84 -0.83
CA GLY A 411 -1.92 24.67 0.18
C GLY A 411 -1.37 24.54 1.60
N GLU A 412 -0.27 23.81 1.78
CA GLU A 412 0.41 23.68 3.07
C GLU A 412 1.07 24.98 3.54
N SER A 413 1.60 25.78 2.61
CA SER A 413 2.38 26.97 2.92
C SER A 413 1.56 28.17 3.39
N VAL A 414 0.26 28.27 3.00
CA VAL A 414 -0.54 29.49 3.20
C VAL A 414 -0.81 29.85 4.66
N LEU A 415 -0.84 28.87 5.55
CA LEU A 415 -1.05 29.07 6.99
C LEU A 415 0.23 28.90 7.83
N SER A 416 1.39 28.86 7.18
CA SER A 416 2.70 28.68 7.83
C SER A 416 3.59 29.90 7.57
N ASP A 417 4.53 30.16 8.50
CA ASP A 417 5.61 31.14 8.34
C ASP A 417 6.97 30.46 8.14
N GLU A 418 7.01 29.11 8.23
CA GLU A 418 8.17 28.30 7.93
C GLU A 418 8.35 28.13 6.42
N LEU A 419 9.57 27.78 6.00
CA LEU A 419 9.85 27.52 4.59
C LEU A 419 9.25 26.18 4.14
N HIS A 420 8.64 26.19 2.97
CA HIS A 420 8.05 25.03 2.32
C HIS A 420 8.75 24.75 1.00
N PHE A 421 9.32 23.57 0.86
CA PHE A 421 10.09 23.14 -0.29
C PHE A 421 9.32 22.10 -1.10
N LEU A 422 9.35 22.22 -2.42
CA LEU A 422 9.01 21.15 -3.35
C LEU A 422 10.29 20.72 -4.09
N ILE A 423 10.57 19.45 -4.08
CA ILE A 423 11.59 18.83 -4.90
C ILE A 423 10.88 18.05 -6.00
N THR A 424 11.05 18.48 -7.25
CA THR A 424 10.26 17.93 -8.36
C THR A 424 11.08 17.75 -9.63
N GLY A 425 10.65 16.85 -10.50
CA GLY A 425 11.12 16.78 -11.87
C GLY A 425 10.36 17.78 -12.77
N ASP A 426 10.91 18.00 -13.95
CA ASP A 426 10.35 18.90 -14.96
C ASP A 426 8.93 18.50 -15.39
N LEU A 427 8.68 17.23 -15.70
CA LEU A 427 7.35 16.79 -16.15
C LEU A 427 6.29 16.97 -15.06
N ALA A 428 6.59 16.62 -13.81
CA ALA A 428 5.66 16.81 -12.70
C ALA A 428 5.37 18.29 -12.45
N PHE A 429 6.40 19.14 -12.55
CA PHE A 429 6.22 20.59 -12.45
C PHE A 429 5.35 21.15 -13.58
N PHE A 430 5.64 20.81 -14.85
CA PHE A 430 4.86 21.29 -15.98
C PHE A 430 3.43 20.75 -16.01
N TYR A 431 3.20 19.58 -15.42
CA TYR A 431 1.86 19.03 -15.30
C TYR A 431 0.98 19.85 -14.34
N ASP A 432 1.56 20.47 -13.31
CA ASP A 432 0.87 21.32 -12.32
C ASP A 432 1.27 22.81 -12.43
N LEU A 433 1.70 23.25 -13.62
CA LEU A 433 2.23 24.59 -13.87
C LEU A 433 1.25 25.71 -13.49
N ASN A 434 -0.06 25.50 -13.68
CA ASN A 434 -1.09 26.50 -13.41
C ASN A 434 -1.16 26.90 -11.93
N SER A 435 -0.69 26.05 -11.03
CA SER A 435 -0.71 26.31 -9.59
C SER A 435 0.12 27.53 -9.18
N LEU A 436 1.15 27.91 -9.95
CA LEU A 436 1.90 29.15 -9.70
C LEU A 436 1.03 30.41 -9.81
N GLY A 437 -0.10 30.35 -10.50
CA GLY A 437 -1.09 31.43 -10.59
C GLY A 437 -2.03 31.54 -9.38
N ILE A 438 -1.91 30.70 -8.36
CA ILE A 438 -2.72 30.78 -7.14
C ILE A 438 -2.37 32.06 -6.38
N ARG A 439 -3.37 32.96 -6.20
CA ARG A 439 -3.17 34.30 -5.62
C ARG A 439 -2.77 34.33 -4.14
N HIS A 440 -2.76 33.20 -3.45
CA HIS A 440 -2.46 33.10 -2.01
C HIS A 440 -1.02 32.65 -1.72
N ILE A 441 -0.17 32.55 -2.73
CA ILE A 441 1.22 32.12 -2.57
C ILE A 441 1.97 33.17 -1.75
N LYS A 442 2.70 32.68 -0.73
CA LYS A 442 3.55 33.47 0.14
C LYS A 442 5.03 33.39 -0.30
N ASN A 443 5.84 34.26 0.25
CA ASN A 443 7.28 34.30 0.03
C ASN A 443 8.06 33.13 0.69
N ASN A 444 7.40 32.25 1.42
CA ASN A 444 7.97 31.06 2.04
C ASN A 444 7.98 29.82 1.14
N VAL A 445 7.50 29.91 -0.08
CA VAL A 445 7.47 28.82 -1.07
C VAL A 445 8.81 28.74 -1.82
N ARG A 446 9.35 27.51 -1.91
CA ARG A 446 10.60 27.15 -2.59
C ARG A 446 10.37 25.96 -3.49
N ILE A 447 10.55 26.11 -4.79
CA ILE A 447 10.37 25.04 -5.77
C ILE A 447 11.70 24.74 -6.43
N LEU A 448 12.24 23.55 -6.20
CA LEU A 448 13.45 23.05 -6.83
C LEU A 448 13.05 22.08 -7.94
N ILE A 449 13.40 22.43 -9.18
CA ILE A 449 13.08 21.65 -10.37
C ILE A 449 14.36 21.02 -10.90
N ILE A 450 14.37 19.70 -11.01
CA ILE A 450 15.39 18.97 -11.77
C ILE A 450 14.88 18.80 -13.20
N ASN A 451 15.40 19.62 -14.10
CA ASN A 451 15.03 19.61 -15.51
C ASN A 451 16.06 18.77 -16.30
N ASN A 452 15.76 17.52 -16.48
CA ASN A 452 16.54 16.59 -17.29
C ASN A 452 15.95 16.39 -18.70
N ASN A 453 14.99 17.24 -19.06
CA ASN A 453 14.36 17.32 -20.36
C ASN A 453 13.48 16.09 -20.70
N GLY A 454 12.87 15.48 -19.70
CA GLY A 454 11.95 14.34 -19.87
C GLY A 454 11.83 13.42 -18.66
N GLY A 455 11.18 12.29 -18.86
CA GLY A 455 10.95 11.28 -17.82
C GLY A 455 12.15 10.35 -17.65
N VAL A 456 13.16 10.75 -16.92
CA VAL A 456 14.38 9.95 -16.70
C VAL A 456 14.10 8.60 -16.03
N GLU A 457 13.01 8.47 -15.30
CA GLU A 457 12.56 7.19 -14.71
C GLU A 457 12.55 6.05 -15.75
N PHE A 458 12.05 6.35 -16.94
CA PHE A 458 11.99 5.35 -18.03
C PHE A 458 13.36 5.00 -18.62
N LYS A 459 14.40 5.73 -18.27
CA LYS A 459 15.79 5.51 -18.71
C LYS A 459 16.64 4.79 -17.67
N MET A 460 16.11 4.59 -16.47
CA MET A 460 16.78 3.81 -15.44
C MET A 460 16.87 2.32 -15.83
N ALA A 461 17.85 1.61 -15.30
CA ALA A 461 18.14 0.23 -15.67
C ALA A 461 16.89 -0.68 -15.51
N GLY A 462 16.63 -1.51 -16.51
CA GLY A 462 15.52 -2.47 -16.52
C GLY A 462 14.19 -1.92 -17.06
N ASN A 463 14.08 -0.64 -17.37
CA ASN A 463 12.84 -0.06 -17.89
C ASN A 463 12.75 -0.10 -19.43
N ALA A 464 11.54 -0.27 -19.95
CA ALA A 464 11.25 -0.33 -21.38
C ALA A 464 11.64 0.95 -22.15
N GLY A 465 11.68 2.09 -21.45
CA GLY A 465 12.03 3.41 -22.00
C GLY A 465 13.53 3.57 -22.36
N GLN A 466 14.38 2.58 -22.08
CA GLN A 466 15.78 2.60 -22.52
C GLN A 466 15.94 2.49 -24.05
N ASN A 467 14.89 2.08 -24.75
CA ASN A 467 14.92 2.02 -26.20
C ASN A 467 14.80 3.43 -26.81
N LYS A 468 15.86 3.92 -27.44
CA LYS A 468 15.88 5.26 -28.09
C LYS A 468 14.78 5.49 -29.11
N LYS A 469 14.20 4.43 -29.72
CA LYS A 469 13.08 4.55 -30.67
C LYS A 469 11.76 4.94 -29.99
N THR A 470 11.59 4.64 -28.70
CA THR A 470 10.38 4.92 -27.94
C THR A 470 10.55 6.09 -26.97
N ASP A 471 11.76 6.63 -26.85
CA ASP A 471 12.12 7.66 -25.87
C ASP A 471 11.23 8.90 -25.95
N PHE A 472 10.96 9.40 -27.15
CA PHE A 472 10.12 10.57 -27.38
C PHE A 472 8.68 10.40 -26.84
N PHE A 473 8.09 9.20 -27.02
CA PHE A 473 6.70 8.93 -26.61
C PHE A 473 6.59 8.46 -25.15
N ILE A 474 7.52 7.63 -24.69
CA ILE A 474 7.44 7.04 -23.35
C ILE A 474 8.00 8.00 -22.31
N ALA A 475 9.20 8.53 -22.53
CA ALA A 475 9.84 9.43 -21.58
C ALA A 475 9.51 10.91 -21.82
N ALA A 476 8.68 11.26 -22.79
CA ALA A 476 8.41 12.64 -23.21
C ALA A 476 9.71 13.48 -23.37
N ALA A 477 10.78 12.82 -23.86
CA ALA A 477 12.11 13.39 -23.93
C ALA A 477 12.22 14.56 -24.93
N ASN A 478 13.22 15.44 -24.72
CA ASN A 478 13.53 16.58 -25.58
C ASN A 478 12.40 17.60 -25.69
N HIS A 479 11.72 17.88 -24.59
CA HIS A 479 10.65 18.91 -24.58
C HIS A 479 11.20 20.34 -24.62
N PHE A 480 12.45 20.59 -24.21
CA PHE A 480 13.17 21.87 -24.22
C PHE A 480 12.42 23.01 -23.53
N LYS A 481 11.56 22.72 -22.56
CA LYS A 481 10.80 23.72 -21.82
C LYS A 481 11.57 24.14 -20.57
N ASN A 482 11.27 25.34 -20.08
CA ASN A 482 11.75 25.83 -18.79
C ASN A 482 10.64 26.58 -18.05
N ALA A 483 10.83 26.76 -16.74
CA ALA A 483 9.84 27.39 -15.87
C ALA A 483 9.87 28.93 -15.91
N LYS A 484 10.93 29.56 -16.45
CA LYS A 484 11.26 30.96 -16.25
C LYS A 484 10.10 31.92 -16.51
N GLY A 485 9.57 31.92 -17.72
CA GLY A 485 8.59 32.93 -18.15
C GLY A 485 7.32 32.91 -17.31
N TRP A 486 6.84 31.73 -16.94
CA TRP A 486 5.64 31.61 -16.12
C TRP A 486 5.91 31.91 -14.64
N ALA A 487 7.03 31.44 -14.09
CA ALA A 487 7.43 31.76 -12.73
C ALA A 487 7.55 33.26 -12.48
N GLU A 488 8.27 33.97 -13.36
CA GLU A 488 8.42 35.43 -13.28
C GLU A 488 7.06 36.14 -13.44
N THR A 489 6.21 35.70 -14.37
CA THR A 489 4.85 36.26 -14.56
C THR A 489 4.00 36.10 -13.32
N CYS A 490 4.16 34.99 -12.58
CA CYS A 490 3.45 34.71 -11.33
C CYS A 490 4.11 35.34 -10.09
N GLY A 491 5.17 36.14 -10.25
CA GLY A 491 5.82 36.87 -9.15
C GLY A 491 6.88 36.08 -8.38
N PHE A 492 7.34 34.95 -8.90
CA PHE A 492 8.47 34.22 -8.34
C PHE A 492 9.80 34.81 -8.78
N ALA A 493 10.77 34.82 -7.88
CA ALA A 493 12.16 34.93 -8.26
C ALA A 493 12.58 33.63 -8.97
N TYR A 494 13.18 33.76 -10.14
CA TYR A 494 13.65 32.60 -10.90
C TYR A 494 15.17 32.55 -10.89
N ILE A 495 15.69 31.37 -10.56
CA ILE A 495 17.12 31.05 -10.53
C ILE A 495 17.33 29.80 -11.38
N SER A 496 18.45 29.71 -12.11
CA SER A 496 18.80 28.50 -12.86
C SER A 496 20.26 28.13 -12.68
N ALA A 497 20.58 26.84 -12.86
CA ALA A 497 21.93 26.32 -12.86
C ALA A 497 22.11 25.25 -13.93
N PHE A 498 23.23 25.29 -14.65
CA PHE A 498 23.64 24.35 -15.70
C PHE A 498 24.96 23.67 -15.36
N SER A 499 25.57 24.04 -14.24
CA SER A 499 26.85 23.51 -13.78
C SER A 499 26.90 23.45 -12.24
N HIS A 500 27.86 22.70 -11.70
CA HIS A 500 28.14 22.65 -10.26
C HIS A 500 28.45 24.04 -9.70
N ASP A 501 29.23 24.85 -10.43
CA ASP A 501 29.61 26.18 -9.98
C ASP A 501 28.39 27.10 -9.86
N GLU A 502 27.52 27.13 -10.88
CA GLU A 502 26.27 27.89 -10.85
C GLU A 502 25.33 27.41 -9.74
N PHE A 503 25.21 26.10 -9.54
CA PHE A 503 24.45 25.55 -8.45
C PHE A 503 24.99 26.03 -7.09
N ASN A 504 26.30 25.93 -6.87
CA ASN A 504 26.94 26.33 -5.61
C ASN A 504 26.79 27.82 -5.29
N VAL A 505 26.76 28.68 -6.32
CA VAL A 505 26.52 30.12 -6.17
C VAL A 505 25.10 30.40 -5.64
N HIS A 506 24.11 29.63 -6.08
CA HIS A 506 22.70 29.93 -5.86
C HIS A 506 22.03 29.10 -4.76
N CYS A 507 22.58 27.96 -4.40
CA CYS A 507 21.93 27.01 -3.50
C CYS A 507 21.63 27.59 -2.11
N MET A 508 22.52 28.38 -1.54
CA MET A 508 22.30 28.98 -0.21
C MET A 508 21.19 30.05 -0.24
N ALA A 509 21.15 30.90 -1.26
CA ALA A 509 20.10 31.91 -1.42
C ALA A 509 18.70 31.26 -1.59
N PHE A 510 18.63 30.07 -2.20
CA PHE A 510 17.39 29.30 -2.33
C PHE A 510 16.89 28.80 -0.96
N LEU A 511 17.78 28.44 -0.04
CA LEU A 511 17.45 27.93 1.28
C LEU A 511 17.09 29.02 2.31
N GLU A 512 17.41 30.28 2.02
CA GLU A 512 17.18 31.40 2.94
C GLU A 512 15.78 32.04 2.77
N LYS A 513 15.36 32.82 3.79
CA LYS A 513 14.15 33.65 3.70
C LYS A 513 14.33 34.73 2.64
N SER A 514 13.30 34.95 1.85
CA SER A 514 13.29 35.92 0.74
C SER A 514 12.01 36.75 0.77
N SER A 515 12.03 37.90 0.09
CA SER A 515 10.84 38.73 -0.11
C SER A 515 9.84 38.17 -1.13
N GLN A 516 10.27 37.20 -1.95
CA GLN A 516 9.47 36.53 -2.99
C GLN A 516 9.57 35.01 -2.84
N PRO A 517 8.57 34.23 -3.31
CA PRO A 517 8.73 32.81 -3.54
C PRO A 517 9.80 32.57 -4.61
N ILE A 518 10.48 31.42 -4.56
CA ILE A 518 11.61 31.13 -5.46
C ILE A 518 11.37 29.83 -6.22
N VAL A 519 11.61 29.88 -7.54
CA VAL A 519 11.79 28.70 -8.40
C VAL A 519 13.27 28.59 -8.71
N PHE A 520 13.89 27.47 -8.36
CA PHE A 520 15.26 27.12 -8.70
C PHE A 520 15.25 25.94 -9.65
N GLU A 521 15.59 26.16 -10.92
CA GLU A 521 15.58 25.17 -11.97
C GLU A 521 17.01 24.75 -12.31
N ILE A 522 17.30 23.47 -12.12
CA ILE A 522 18.62 22.87 -12.35
C ILE A 522 18.53 22.01 -13.61
N PHE A 523 19.30 22.37 -14.63
CA PHE A 523 19.33 21.67 -15.90
C PHE A 523 20.38 20.55 -15.84
N THR A 524 19.92 19.31 -15.96
CA THR A 524 20.76 18.13 -15.91
C THR A 524 20.64 17.34 -17.21
N LYS A 525 21.41 16.25 -17.33
CA LYS A 525 21.32 15.34 -18.47
C LYS A 525 20.82 13.98 -18.00
N ASP A 526 19.99 13.36 -18.80
CA ASP A 526 19.42 12.04 -18.50
C ASP A 526 20.48 10.96 -18.24
N ILE A 527 21.59 11.00 -18.99
CA ILE A 527 22.72 10.08 -18.80
C ILE A 527 23.42 10.31 -17.45
N ASP A 528 23.53 11.55 -17.02
CA ASP A 528 24.18 11.93 -15.77
C ASP A 528 23.33 11.54 -14.56
N GLU A 529 21.99 11.60 -14.67
CA GLU A 529 21.06 11.14 -13.65
C GLU A 529 21.26 9.64 -13.31
N ALA A 530 21.26 8.80 -14.36
CA ALA A 530 21.44 7.36 -14.17
C ALA A 530 22.86 7.02 -13.69
N ALA A 531 23.87 7.76 -14.16
CA ALA A 531 25.26 7.56 -13.74
C ALA A 531 25.48 7.93 -12.28
N ALA A 532 24.93 9.07 -11.82
CA ALA A 532 25.04 9.52 -10.44
C ALA A 532 24.38 8.55 -9.46
N TYR A 533 23.16 8.11 -9.76
CA TYR A 533 22.43 7.16 -8.93
C TYR A 533 23.20 5.84 -8.79
N ARG A 534 23.67 5.25 -9.90
CA ARG A 534 24.50 4.04 -9.87
C ARG A 534 25.77 4.22 -9.07
N LYS A 535 26.46 5.35 -9.25
CA LYS A 535 27.71 5.63 -8.52
C LYS A 535 27.52 5.64 -7.00
N VAL A 536 26.40 6.14 -6.50
CA VAL A 536 26.08 6.04 -5.06
C VAL A 536 25.83 4.60 -4.65
N LEU A 537 25.11 3.82 -5.47
CA LEU A 537 24.87 2.40 -5.17
C LEU A 537 26.17 1.57 -5.23
N ASP A 538 27.03 1.81 -6.22
CA ASP A 538 28.30 1.07 -6.41
C ASP A 538 29.36 1.41 -5.36
N TYR A 539 29.22 2.56 -4.67
CA TYR A 539 30.15 3.01 -3.62
C TYR A 539 29.87 2.35 -2.27
N ASN A 540 28.68 1.85 -2.08
CA ASN A 540 28.15 1.26 -0.86
C ASN A 540 27.74 -0.20 -1.08
#